data_0efef259f6d6c01bbd8f7bd6c77b3089
#
_entry.id   0efef259f6d6c01bbd8f7bd6c77b3089
#
_cell.length_a   1.000
_cell.length_b   1.000
_cell.length_c   1.000
_cell.angle_alpha   90.00
_cell.angle_beta   90.00
_cell.angle_gamma   90.00
#
_symmetry.space_group_name_H-M   'P 1'
#
loop_
_entity.id
_entity.type
_entity.pdbx_description
1 polymer ?
#
loop_
_entity_poly.entity_id
_entity_poly.type
_entity_poly.pdbx_seq_one_letter_code
_entity_poly.pdbx_strand_id
1 'polypeptide(L)'
;ETGSLVREIKNISVLKAIGYTSNAITLSLAVQYTILTLIGSVVGGGAALAVYSVVAKAMQSLTWITIETSISPVFPICIMLGILVIFFAVSYITAFRLRKISPCEAFRENQDQVHVSQKNHLSVAGSKLPFHASMAVKMFCNSFKQNILMSVVFVLVSFAVGYVMVLNYNIAVDTQKFVDVLMYEYADITAYANPTNYYDDLDTILAEESGAEDAIFFDTVQVQSGDVNLYAYVTEDYQRTKNDSIVYSGRHPSKADEIAIGGKSAEHFGKKIGDTITLNKDGKSYDYQITGLIQTSMDNGFDCELVTEGYEKVNPEFRPSTCLLY
;
A
#
# COMPACT_ATOMS: atom_id res chain seq x y z
N GLU A 1 35.01 -1.75 -4.35
CA GLU A 1 34.59 -3.14 -4.70
C GLU A 1 35.77 -4.09 -4.91
N THR A 2 36.84 -3.67 -5.57
CA THR A 2 38.03 -4.51 -5.82
C THR A 2 38.76 -4.96 -4.54
N GLY A 3 38.85 -4.12 -3.51
CA GLY A 3 39.58 -4.47 -2.27
C GLY A 3 38.89 -5.53 -1.40
N SER A 4 37.59 -5.69 -1.46
CA SER A 4 36.81 -6.70 -0.74
C SER A 4 36.93 -8.08 -1.40
N LEU A 5 36.81 -8.12 -2.74
CA LEU A 5 36.97 -9.32 -3.53
C LEU A 5 38.41 -9.92 -3.40
N VAL A 6 39.45 -9.08 -3.45
CA VAL A 6 40.82 -9.49 -3.26
C VAL A 6 41.07 -10.10 -1.87
N ARG A 7 40.40 -9.54 -0.83
CA ARG A 7 40.50 -10.06 0.54
C ARG A 7 39.81 -11.41 0.70
N GLU A 8 38.67 -11.60 0.08
CA GLU A 8 37.93 -12.87 0.07
C GLU A 8 38.72 -13.96 -0.70
N ILE A 9 39.29 -13.63 -1.86
CA ILE A 9 40.11 -14.56 -2.65
C ILE A 9 41.30 -15.04 -1.83
N LYS A 10 41.99 -14.15 -1.11
CA LYS A 10 43.08 -14.51 -0.24
C LYS A 10 42.69 -15.47 0.88
N ASN A 11 41.57 -15.18 1.58
CA ASN A 11 41.07 -16.06 2.63
C ASN A 11 40.67 -17.44 2.08
N ILE A 12 40.03 -17.48 0.91
CA ILE A 12 39.67 -18.72 0.22
C ILE A 12 40.93 -19.53 -0.16
N SER A 13 41.94 -18.85 -0.65
CA SER A 13 43.21 -19.50 -1.03
C SER A 13 43.96 -20.10 0.16
N VAL A 14 43.99 -19.41 1.29
CA VAL A 14 44.57 -19.94 2.55
C VAL A 14 43.76 -21.16 3.04
N LEU A 15 42.44 -21.12 2.99
CA LEU A 15 41.59 -22.26 3.37
C LEU A 15 41.81 -23.48 2.49
N LYS A 16 41.96 -23.28 1.16
CA LYS A 16 42.31 -24.34 0.23
C LYS A 16 43.71 -24.93 0.51
N ALA A 17 44.67 -24.08 0.85
CA ALA A 17 46.05 -24.53 1.17
C ALA A 17 46.12 -25.37 2.47
N ILE A 18 45.21 -25.13 3.43
CA ILE A 18 45.08 -25.90 4.67
C ILE A 18 44.32 -27.22 4.44
N GLY A 19 43.76 -27.45 3.24
CA GLY A 19 43.11 -28.72 2.87
C GLY A 19 41.59 -28.70 2.87
N TYR A 20 40.94 -27.52 2.98
CA TYR A 20 39.51 -27.43 2.87
C TYR A 20 39.04 -27.67 1.44
N THR A 21 37.98 -28.47 1.27
CA THR A 21 37.41 -28.73 -0.03
C THR A 21 36.69 -27.49 -0.59
N SER A 22 36.76 -27.30 -1.89
CA SER A 22 36.12 -26.17 -2.57
C SER A 22 34.58 -26.13 -2.30
N ASN A 23 33.98 -27.30 -2.11
CA ASN A 23 32.53 -27.40 -1.77
C ASN A 23 32.24 -26.85 -0.37
N ALA A 24 33.07 -27.15 0.61
CA ALA A 24 32.88 -26.65 1.97
C ALA A 24 32.99 -25.11 2.03
N ILE A 25 33.93 -24.55 1.28
CA ILE A 25 34.12 -23.10 1.19
C ILE A 25 32.95 -22.44 0.48
N THR A 26 32.51 -22.99 -0.66
CA THR A 26 31.32 -22.50 -1.40
C THR A 26 30.08 -22.51 -0.53
N LEU A 27 29.83 -23.61 0.21
CA LEU A 27 28.70 -23.74 1.09
C LEU A 27 28.75 -22.73 2.26
N SER A 28 29.93 -22.52 2.85
CA SER A 28 30.11 -21.53 3.92
C SER A 28 29.77 -20.11 3.45
N LEU A 29 30.19 -19.73 2.25
CA LEU A 29 29.88 -18.43 1.66
C LEU A 29 28.37 -18.31 1.37
N ALA A 30 27.76 -19.34 0.77
CA ALA A 30 26.32 -19.33 0.51
C ALA A 30 25.50 -19.21 1.79
N VAL A 31 25.87 -19.95 2.85
CA VAL A 31 25.21 -19.86 4.16
C VAL A 31 25.38 -18.46 4.78
N GLN A 32 26.56 -17.86 4.68
CA GLN A 32 26.81 -16.49 5.18
C GLN A 32 25.85 -15.47 4.54
N TYR A 33 25.75 -15.48 3.21
CA TYR A 33 24.86 -14.56 2.49
C TYR A 33 23.39 -14.87 2.74
N THR A 34 23.00 -16.14 2.92
CA THR A 34 21.65 -16.54 3.27
C THR A 34 21.24 -16.02 4.65
N ILE A 35 22.13 -16.13 5.64
CA ILE A 35 21.88 -15.57 6.99
C ILE A 35 21.70 -14.05 6.91
N LEU A 36 22.57 -13.36 6.15
CA LEU A 36 22.47 -11.91 5.96
C LEU A 36 21.13 -11.52 5.32
N THR A 37 20.72 -12.23 4.29
CA THR A 37 19.45 -12.01 3.60
C THR A 37 18.25 -12.28 4.52
N LEU A 38 18.31 -13.33 5.34
CA LEU A 38 17.27 -13.66 6.30
C LEU A 38 17.09 -12.54 7.34
N ILE A 39 18.19 -12.09 7.94
CA ILE A 39 18.16 -10.99 8.91
C ILE A 39 17.64 -9.72 8.24
N GLY A 40 18.15 -9.40 7.05
CA GLY A 40 17.73 -8.23 6.28
C GLY A 40 16.24 -8.26 5.91
N SER A 41 15.71 -9.42 5.51
CA SER A 41 14.29 -9.55 5.14
C SER A 41 13.35 -9.48 6.36
N VAL A 42 13.75 -10.02 7.50
CA VAL A 42 12.96 -9.93 8.75
C VAL A 42 12.94 -8.48 9.26
N VAL A 43 14.11 -7.84 9.33
CA VAL A 43 14.21 -6.44 9.78
C VAL A 43 13.52 -5.50 8.78
N GLY A 44 13.75 -5.70 7.48
CA GLY A 44 13.13 -4.92 6.41
C GLY A 44 11.62 -5.09 6.36
N GLY A 45 11.12 -6.32 6.51
CA GLY A 45 9.69 -6.61 6.60
C GLY A 45 9.02 -5.96 7.81
N GLY A 46 9.66 -6.03 8.98
CA GLY A 46 9.18 -5.35 10.19
C GLY A 46 9.16 -3.81 10.03
N ALA A 47 10.23 -3.25 9.47
CA ALA A 47 10.31 -1.82 9.18
C ALA A 47 9.26 -1.39 8.13
N ALA A 48 9.03 -2.20 7.10
CA ALA A 48 8.02 -1.92 6.08
C ALA A 48 6.60 -1.87 6.67
N LEU A 49 6.25 -2.80 7.57
CA LEU A 49 4.96 -2.79 8.27
C LEU A 49 4.81 -1.55 9.17
N ALA A 50 5.88 -1.14 9.86
CA ALA A 50 5.86 0.07 10.68
C ALA A 50 5.70 1.34 9.83
N VAL A 51 6.46 1.45 8.72
CA VAL A 51 6.36 2.57 7.78
C VAL A 51 5.00 2.60 7.10
N TYR A 52 4.47 1.43 6.70
CA TYR A 52 3.13 1.33 6.11
C TYR A 52 2.06 1.92 7.03
N SER A 53 2.07 1.58 8.31
CA SER A 53 1.09 2.10 9.27
C SER A 53 1.17 3.63 9.44
N VAL A 54 2.37 4.20 9.37
CA VAL A 54 2.60 5.66 9.43
C VAL A 54 2.11 6.33 8.15
N VAL A 55 2.46 5.77 6.99
CA VAL A 55 2.04 6.30 5.68
C VAL A 55 0.54 6.19 5.51
N ALA A 56 -0.08 5.07 5.91
CA ALA A 56 -1.52 4.89 5.86
C ALA A 56 -2.26 5.95 6.70
N LYS A 57 -1.80 6.21 7.93
CA LYS A 57 -2.36 7.27 8.79
C LYS A 57 -2.17 8.66 8.19
N ALA A 58 -0.99 8.96 7.63
CA ALA A 58 -0.73 10.23 6.97
C ALA A 58 -1.62 10.41 5.74
N MET A 59 -1.79 9.37 4.93
CA MET A 59 -2.69 9.37 3.78
C MET A 59 -4.14 9.55 4.24
N GLN A 60 -4.58 8.83 5.25
CA GLN A 60 -5.91 8.99 5.84
C GLN A 60 -6.16 10.40 6.34
N SER A 61 -5.16 11.06 6.96
CA SER A 61 -5.30 12.45 7.44
C SER A 61 -5.36 13.48 6.30
N LEU A 62 -4.83 13.15 5.13
CA LEU A 62 -4.84 14.04 3.96
C LEU A 62 -6.05 13.81 3.06
N THR A 63 -6.46 12.58 2.87
CA THR A 63 -7.51 12.18 1.92
C THR A 63 -8.82 11.80 2.60
N TRP A 64 -8.79 11.56 3.93
CA TRP A 64 -9.93 11.03 4.71
C TRP A 64 -10.45 9.68 4.25
N ILE A 65 -9.71 9.02 3.36
CA ILE A 65 -10.00 7.66 2.92
C ILE A 65 -9.45 6.70 3.95
N THR A 66 -10.28 5.79 4.47
CA THR A 66 -9.85 4.74 5.39
C THR A 66 -9.07 3.69 4.61
N ILE A 67 -7.77 3.61 4.86
CA ILE A 67 -6.93 2.57 4.27
C ILE A 67 -6.95 1.37 5.21
N GLU A 68 -7.43 0.24 4.71
CA GLU A 68 -7.38 -1.02 5.45
C GLU A 68 -5.91 -1.36 5.78
N THR A 69 -5.58 -1.34 7.06
CA THR A 69 -4.22 -1.67 7.52
C THR A 69 -4.01 -3.16 7.75
N SER A 70 -5.06 -3.97 7.56
CA SER A 70 -4.98 -5.42 7.71
C SER A 70 -4.40 -6.06 6.45
N ILE A 71 -3.07 -6.17 6.41
CA ILE A 71 -2.38 -6.90 5.33
C ILE A 71 -2.43 -8.39 5.67
N SER A 72 -2.97 -9.20 4.75
CA SER A 72 -2.87 -10.66 4.86
C SER A 72 -1.39 -11.06 4.99
N PRO A 73 -1.00 -11.79 6.05
CA PRO A 73 0.40 -12.16 6.28
C PRO A 73 0.98 -13.09 5.23
N VAL A 74 0.14 -13.71 4.41
CA VAL A 74 0.56 -14.65 3.36
C VAL A 74 1.39 -13.92 2.29
N PHE A 75 0.98 -12.74 1.86
CA PHE A 75 1.64 -12.00 0.79
C PHE A 75 3.09 -11.58 1.14
N PRO A 76 3.37 -10.89 2.26
CA PRO A 76 4.75 -10.57 2.64
C PRO A 76 5.61 -11.81 2.92
N ILE A 77 5.05 -12.91 3.42
CA ILE A 77 5.78 -14.16 3.62
C ILE A 77 6.19 -14.77 2.28
N CYS A 78 5.31 -14.81 1.28
CA CYS A 78 5.64 -15.31 -0.06
C CYS A 78 6.75 -14.47 -0.73
N ILE A 79 6.71 -13.15 -0.59
CA ILE A 79 7.78 -12.26 -1.10
C ILE A 79 9.10 -12.55 -0.41
N MET A 80 9.11 -12.68 0.91
CA MET A 80 10.31 -12.98 1.69
C MET A 80 10.93 -14.31 1.28
N LEU A 81 10.13 -15.36 1.10
CA LEU A 81 10.60 -16.65 0.61
C LEU A 81 11.17 -16.58 -0.81
N GLY A 82 10.51 -15.85 -1.71
CA GLY A 82 10.99 -15.62 -3.07
C GLY A 82 12.37 -14.93 -3.09
N ILE A 83 12.53 -13.89 -2.30
CA ILE A 83 13.80 -13.18 -2.14
C ILE A 83 14.90 -14.12 -1.61
N LEU A 84 14.61 -14.91 -0.57
CA LEU A 84 15.55 -15.87 0.00
C LEU A 84 16.01 -16.89 -1.04
N VAL A 85 15.11 -17.45 -1.84
CA VAL A 85 15.43 -18.44 -2.88
C VAL A 85 16.32 -17.82 -3.96
N ILE A 86 15.98 -16.62 -4.44
CA ILE A 86 16.76 -15.92 -5.47
C ILE A 86 18.18 -15.63 -4.95
N PHE A 87 18.31 -15.07 -3.75
CA PHE A 87 19.61 -14.74 -3.18
C PHE A 87 20.46 -15.97 -2.89
N PHE A 88 19.85 -17.05 -2.41
CA PHE A 88 20.56 -18.32 -2.23
C PHE A 88 21.10 -18.84 -3.57
N ALA A 89 20.28 -18.84 -4.63
CA ALA A 89 20.68 -19.28 -5.94
C ALA A 89 21.82 -18.42 -6.52
N VAL A 90 21.72 -17.10 -6.44
CA VAL A 90 22.76 -16.18 -6.92
C VAL A 90 24.06 -16.35 -6.12
N SER A 91 23.97 -16.44 -4.79
CA SER A 91 25.14 -16.65 -3.92
C SER A 91 25.81 -17.99 -4.21
N TYR A 92 25.05 -19.04 -4.42
CA TYR A 92 25.58 -20.36 -4.76
C TYR A 92 26.28 -20.36 -6.13
N ILE A 93 25.66 -19.75 -7.16
CA ILE A 93 26.25 -19.64 -8.50
C ILE A 93 27.54 -18.82 -8.46
N THR A 94 27.54 -17.70 -7.72
CA THR A 94 28.72 -16.84 -7.59
C THR A 94 29.88 -17.56 -6.87
N ALA A 95 29.56 -18.23 -5.76
CA ALA A 95 30.51 -19.01 -5.00
C ALA A 95 31.03 -20.22 -5.81
N PHE A 96 30.22 -20.82 -6.67
CA PHE A 96 30.62 -21.89 -7.55
C PHE A 96 31.67 -21.44 -8.59
N ARG A 97 31.58 -20.20 -9.08
CA ARG A 97 32.61 -19.63 -9.98
C ARG A 97 33.98 -19.47 -9.30
N LEU A 98 34.03 -19.19 -7.99
CA LEU A 98 35.26 -19.06 -7.21
C LEU A 98 36.04 -20.39 -7.04
N ARG A 99 35.39 -21.53 -7.34
CA ARG A 99 36.07 -22.85 -7.32
C ARG A 99 37.23 -22.95 -8.29
N LYS A 100 37.21 -22.22 -9.40
CA LYS A 100 38.21 -22.25 -10.47
C LYS A 100 39.49 -21.50 -10.13
N ILE A 101 39.49 -20.68 -9.07
CA ILE A 101 40.69 -19.90 -8.69
C ILE A 101 41.72 -20.80 -8.04
N SER A 102 42.92 -20.87 -8.62
CA SER A 102 44.02 -21.64 -8.07
C SER A 102 44.69 -20.91 -6.88
N PRO A 103 45.11 -21.61 -5.83
CA PRO A 103 45.80 -20.99 -4.71
C PRO A 103 47.09 -20.26 -5.12
N CYS A 104 47.82 -20.78 -6.11
CA CYS A 104 49.07 -20.20 -6.59
C CYS A 104 48.90 -18.85 -7.28
N GLU A 105 47.83 -18.66 -8.02
CA GLU A 105 47.50 -17.40 -8.72
C GLU A 105 47.23 -16.27 -7.74
N ALA A 106 46.46 -16.58 -6.69
CA ALA A 106 46.07 -15.62 -5.66
C ALA A 106 47.23 -15.15 -4.78
N PHE A 107 48.28 -15.97 -4.63
CA PHE A 107 49.50 -15.59 -3.90
C PHE A 107 50.48 -14.77 -4.76
N ARG A 108 50.46 -14.95 -6.08
CA ARG A 108 51.39 -14.29 -7.00
C ARG A 108 51.03 -12.85 -7.31
N GLU A 109 49.72 -12.53 -7.29
CA GLU A 109 49.17 -11.21 -7.67
C GLU A 109 49.23 -10.17 -6.54
N ASN A 110 49.59 -10.55 -5.29
CA ASN A 110 49.43 -9.71 -4.10
C ASN A 110 50.71 -9.47 -3.30
N GLN A 111 51.93 -9.47 -3.94
CA GLN A 111 53.13 -9.08 -3.21
C GLN A 111 53.20 -7.59 -2.87
N ASP A 112 52.34 -6.73 -3.42
CA ASP A 112 52.39 -5.26 -3.27
C ASP A 112 51.34 -4.63 -2.38
N GLN A 113 50.47 -5.36 -1.69
CA GLN A 113 49.40 -4.75 -0.87
C GLN A 113 49.43 -5.17 0.60
N VAL A 114 50.06 -4.29 1.40
CA VAL A 114 49.72 -3.78 2.72
C VAL A 114 49.23 -4.74 3.81
N HIS A 115 50.04 -4.84 4.84
CA HIS A 115 49.70 -5.32 6.18
C HIS A 115 48.50 -4.59 6.78
N VAL A 116 47.30 -5.17 6.67
CA VAL A 116 46.17 -4.77 7.50
C VAL A 116 46.06 -5.73 8.68
N SER A 117 46.48 -5.28 9.84
CA SER A 117 46.27 -5.97 11.11
C SER A 117 44.78 -6.12 11.36
N GLN A 118 44.22 -7.30 11.13
CA GLN A 118 42.82 -7.60 11.48
C GLN A 118 42.76 -8.00 12.95
N LYS A 119 42.10 -7.19 13.79
CA LYS A 119 41.71 -7.59 15.14
C LYS A 119 40.71 -8.75 15.04
N ASN A 120 41.14 -9.94 15.49
CA ASN A 120 40.28 -11.11 15.59
C ASN A 120 39.32 -10.94 16.76
N HIS A 121 38.06 -10.52 16.50
CA HIS A 121 37.04 -10.35 17.54
C HIS A 121 36.35 -11.64 17.97
N LEU A 122 36.44 -12.72 17.19
CA LEU A 122 35.81 -14.00 17.50
C LEU A 122 36.75 -15.17 17.22
N SER A 123 37.00 -16.01 18.26
CA SER A 123 37.72 -17.27 18.11
C SER A 123 36.73 -18.35 17.64
N VAL A 124 37.12 -19.08 16.59
CA VAL A 124 36.38 -20.26 16.10
C VAL A 124 36.65 -21.49 16.96
N ALA A 125 37.81 -21.50 17.63
CA ALA A 125 38.23 -22.58 18.54
C ALA A 125 37.38 -22.51 19.82
N GLY A 126 36.53 -23.50 20.07
CA GLY A 126 35.63 -23.58 21.24
C GLY A 126 34.20 -23.24 20.98
N SER A 127 33.80 -22.92 19.76
CA SER A 127 32.38 -22.71 19.42
C SER A 127 31.63 -24.05 19.37
N LYS A 128 30.43 -24.10 19.98
CA LYS A 128 29.53 -25.27 19.93
C LYS A 128 28.82 -25.42 18.59
N LEU A 129 28.99 -24.46 17.65
CA LEU A 129 28.40 -24.47 16.32
C LEU A 129 29.21 -25.29 15.35
N PRO A 130 28.61 -25.91 14.33
CA PRO A 130 29.32 -26.53 13.23
C PRO A 130 30.35 -25.56 12.62
N PHE A 131 31.52 -26.07 12.19
CA PHE A 131 32.61 -25.24 11.67
C PHE A 131 32.14 -24.23 10.62
N HIS A 132 31.28 -24.66 9.68
CA HIS A 132 30.74 -23.79 8.63
C HIS A 132 29.95 -22.61 9.16
N ALA A 133 29.11 -22.84 10.18
CA ALA A 133 28.30 -21.80 10.81
C ALA A 133 29.22 -20.82 11.61
N SER A 134 30.17 -21.33 12.37
CA SER A 134 31.14 -20.51 13.11
C SER A 134 31.96 -19.62 12.20
N MET A 135 32.39 -20.16 11.05
CA MET A 135 33.12 -19.43 10.03
C MET A 135 32.25 -18.34 9.37
N ALA A 136 31.00 -18.66 9.04
CA ALA A 136 30.07 -17.70 8.47
C ALA A 136 29.81 -16.51 9.42
N VAL A 137 29.56 -16.78 10.71
CA VAL A 137 29.40 -15.74 11.74
C VAL A 137 30.66 -14.88 11.88
N LYS A 138 31.82 -15.49 11.92
CA LYS A 138 33.09 -14.75 11.98
C LYS A 138 33.31 -13.83 10.77
N MET A 139 33.04 -14.32 9.56
CA MET A 139 33.16 -13.52 8.34
C MET A 139 32.17 -12.39 8.31
N PHE A 140 30.91 -12.65 8.77
CA PHE A 140 29.88 -11.64 8.91
C PHE A 140 30.32 -10.50 9.85
N CYS A 141 30.80 -10.83 11.04
CA CYS A 141 31.24 -9.85 12.02
C CYS A 141 32.47 -9.07 11.59
N ASN A 142 33.40 -9.73 10.85
CA ASN A 142 34.63 -9.08 10.37
C ASN A 142 34.36 -8.04 9.25
N SER A 143 33.32 -8.22 8.47
CA SER A 143 32.89 -7.29 7.39
C SER A 143 31.64 -6.50 7.72
N PHE A 144 31.38 -6.24 9.01
CA PHE A 144 30.13 -5.69 9.52
C PHE A 144 29.67 -4.38 8.82
N LYS A 145 30.60 -3.43 8.62
CA LYS A 145 30.28 -2.15 7.94
C LYS A 145 29.80 -2.35 6.49
N GLN A 146 30.44 -3.26 5.77
CA GLN A 146 30.09 -3.57 4.39
C GLN A 146 28.76 -4.31 4.32
N ASN A 147 28.53 -5.25 5.25
CA ASN A 147 27.31 -6.02 5.34
C ASN A 147 26.08 -5.13 5.67
N ILE A 148 26.26 -4.14 6.57
CA ILE A 148 25.21 -3.14 6.84
C ILE A 148 24.87 -2.35 5.59
N LEU A 149 25.88 -1.83 4.86
CA LEU A 149 25.61 -1.06 3.65
C LEU A 149 24.83 -1.88 2.62
N MET A 150 25.25 -3.13 2.40
CA MET A 150 24.53 -4.05 1.51
C MET A 150 23.11 -4.31 2.00
N SER A 151 22.91 -4.52 3.30
CA SER A 151 21.57 -4.73 3.88
C SER A 151 20.65 -3.53 3.64
N VAL A 152 21.16 -2.31 3.83
CA VAL A 152 20.38 -1.09 3.55
C VAL A 152 19.94 -1.02 2.08
N VAL A 153 20.86 -1.32 1.15
CA VAL A 153 20.51 -1.36 -0.28
C VAL A 153 19.45 -2.41 -0.57
N PHE A 154 19.56 -3.61 0.01
CA PHE A 154 18.56 -4.65 -0.18
C PHE A 154 17.19 -4.27 0.39
N VAL A 155 17.15 -3.65 1.57
CA VAL A 155 15.91 -3.14 2.16
C VAL A 155 15.24 -2.13 1.24
N LEU A 156 16.00 -1.17 0.71
CA LEU A 156 15.46 -0.15 -0.20
C LEU A 156 14.93 -0.76 -1.51
N VAL A 157 15.67 -1.69 -2.11
CA VAL A 157 15.23 -2.37 -3.34
C VAL A 157 14.00 -3.23 -3.09
N SER A 158 13.99 -4.00 -1.99
CA SER A 158 12.83 -4.84 -1.64
C SER A 158 11.59 -4.01 -1.37
N PHE A 159 11.74 -2.88 -0.67
CA PHE A 159 10.66 -1.92 -0.45
C PHE A 159 10.12 -1.36 -1.78
N ALA A 160 11.01 -0.91 -2.66
CA ALA A 160 10.60 -0.36 -3.96
C ALA A 160 9.84 -1.39 -4.81
N VAL A 161 10.34 -2.63 -4.89
CA VAL A 161 9.68 -3.71 -5.64
C VAL A 161 8.32 -4.06 -5.00
N GLY A 162 8.27 -4.18 -3.67
CA GLY A 162 7.03 -4.45 -2.95
C GLY A 162 5.98 -3.37 -3.16
N TYR A 163 6.40 -2.10 -3.09
CA TYR A 163 5.53 -0.96 -3.33
C TYR A 163 4.94 -0.98 -4.76
N VAL A 164 5.78 -1.19 -5.77
CA VAL A 164 5.32 -1.29 -7.18
C VAL A 164 4.35 -2.46 -7.37
N MET A 165 4.62 -3.61 -6.75
CA MET A 165 3.72 -4.77 -6.83
C MET A 165 2.35 -4.50 -6.18
N VAL A 166 2.33 -3.85 -5.01
CA VAL A 166 1.07 -3.47 -4.35
C VAL A 166 0.28 -2.47 -5.18
N LEU A 167 0.96 -1.45 -5.74
CA LEU A 167 0.30 -0.51 -6.65
C LEU A 167 -0.26 -1.21 -7.89
N ASN A 168 0.53 -2.06 -8.52
CA ASN A 168 0.08 -2.79 -9.71
C ASN A 168 -1.11 -3.69 -9.39
N TYR A 169 -1.09 -4.39 -8.26
CA TYR A 169 -2.21 -5.23 -7.85
C TYR A 169 -3.50 -4.42 -7.67
N ASN A 170 -3.45 -3.30 -6.93
CA ASN A 170 -4.64 -2.49 -6.65
C ASN A 170 -5.14 -1.69 -7.86
N ILE A 171 -4.27 -1.37 -8.83
CA ILE A 171 -4.66 -0.56 -10.01
C ILE A 171 -5.02 -1.45 -11.21
N ALA A 172 -4.29 -2.55 -11.42
CA ALA A 172 -4.39 -3.33 -12.65
C ALA A 172 -5.05 -4.71 -12.48
N VAL A 173 -5.08 -5.26 -11.26
CA VAL A 173 -5.64 -6.60 -10.99
C VAL A 173 -6.96 -6.48 -10.23
N ASP A 174 -7.00 -5.74 -9.14
CA ASP A 174 -8.19 -5.46 -8.34
C ASP A 174 -8.64 -4.01 -8.59
N THR A 175 -9.00 -3.73 -9.83
CA THR A 175 -9.36 -2.39 -10.31
C THR A 175 -10.61 -1.86 -9.60
N GLN A 176 -11.49 -2.74 -9.15
CA GLN A 176 -12.73 -2.38 -8.48
C GLN A 176 -12.47 -1.52 -7.24
N LYS A 177 -11.57 -1.94 -6.36
CA LYS A 177 -11.23 -1.16 -5.15
C LYS A 177 -10.64 0.21 -5.47
N PHE A 178 -9.93 0.33 -6.58
CA PHE A 178 -9.40 1.60 -7.02
C PHE A 178 -10.53 2.51 -7.55
N VAL A 179 -11.46 1.96 -8.30
CA VAL A 179 -12.65 2.67 -8.79
C VAL A 179 -13.53 3.10 -7.63
N ASP A 180 -13.79 2.22 -6.65
CA ASP A 180 -14.61 2.50 -5.47
C ASP A 180 -14.08 3.68 -4.62
N VAL A 181 -12.75 3.88 -4.62
CA VAL A 181 -12.11 5.00 -3.91
C VAL A 181 -12.14 6.29 -4.72
N LEU A 182 -11.99 6.19 -6.05
CA LEU A 182 -11.91 7.36 -6.93
C LEU A 182 -13.29 7.88 -7.35
N MET A 183 -14.23 6.98 -7.58
CA MET A 183 -15.58 7.33 -8.04
C MET A 183 -16.58 7.09 -6.92
N TYR A 184 -17.40 8.08 -6.65
CA TYR A 184 -18.45 7.94 -5.64
C TYR A 184 -19.44 6.84 -6.03
N GLU A 185 -19.94 6.92 -7.26
CA GLU A 185 -20.83 5.92 -7.87
C GLU A 185 -20.43 5.78 -9.35
N TYR A 186 -20.63 4.61 -9.91
CA TYR A 186 -20.32 4.32 -11.31
C TYR A 186 -21.41 3.46 -11.93
N ALA A 187 -21.69 3.73 -13.19
CA ALA A 187 -22.67 3.00 -13.97
C ALA A 187 -22.12 2.70 -15.35
N ASP A 188 -22.73 1.72 -16.03
CA ASP A 188 -22.33 1.38 -17.41
C ASP A 188 -22.64 2.54 -18.37
N ILE A 189 -23.74 3.24 -18.14
CA ILE A 189 -24.15 4.39 -18.94
C ILE A 189 -24.63 5.53 -18.01
N THR A 190 -24.19 6.73 -18.29
CA THR A 190 -24.69 7.94 -17.62
C THR A 190 -25.51 8.76 -18.62
N ALA A 191 -26.78 8.92 -18.35
CA ALA A 191 -27.70 9.74 -19.14
C ALA A 191 -27.97 11.07 -18.44
N TYR A 192 -27.96 12.16 -19.19
CA TYR A 192 -28.28 13.48 -18.67
C TYR A 192 -29.67 13.90 -19.16
N ALA A 193 -30.61 14.06 -18.22
CA ALA A 193 -31.95 14.53 -18.49
C ALA A 193 -31.93 16.03 -18.80
N ASN A 194 -32.69 16.43 -19.80
CA ASN A 194 -32.91 17.84 -20.06
C ASN A 194 -34.06 18.36 -19.16
N PRO A 195 -33.82 19.36 -18.29
CA PRO A 195 -34.86 19.87 -17.38
C PRO A 195 -36.16 20.38 -18.06
N THR A 196 -36.07 20.74 -19.33
CA THR A 196 -37.23 21.20 -20.10
C THR A 196 -38.11 20.06 -20.61
N ASN A 197 -37.58 18.85 -20.72
CA ASN A 197 -38.27 17.66 -21.20
C ASN A 197 -38.25 16.55 -20.13
N TYR A 198 -38.46 16.93 -18.89
CA TYR A 198 -38.45 16.01 -17.76
C TYR A 198 -39.77 15.23 -17.70
N TYR A 199 -39.66 13.93 -17.48
CA TYR A 199 -40.81 13.02 -17.23
C TYR A 199 -40.63 12.44 -15.82
N ASP A 200 -41.72 12.30 -15.08
CA ASP A 200 -41.70 11.83 -13.68
C ASP A 200 -41.23 10.36 -13.54
N ASP A 201 -41.31 9.60 -14.63
CA ASP A 201 -40.92 8.20 -14.73
C ASP A 201 -39.72 7.96 -15.67
N LEU A 202 -38.89 8.98 -15.82
CA LEU A 202 -37.75 8.97 -16.77
C LEU A 202 -36.77 7.85 -16.51
N ASP A 203 -36.48 7.54 -15.26
CA ASP A 203 -35.61 6.44 -14.85
C ASP A 203 -36.15 5.08 -15.34
N THR A 204 -37.44 4.85 -15.19
CA THR A 204 -38.11 3.63 -15.66
C THR A 204 -38.09 3.54 -17.19
N ILE A 205 -38.39 4.65 -17.87
CA ILE A 205 -38.33 4.70 -19.33
C ILE A 205 -36.93 4.43 -19.85
N LEU A 206 -35.90 5.03 -19.25
CA LEU A 206 -34.51 4.81 -19.62
C LEU A 206 -34.06 3.39 -19.38
N ALA A 207 -34.45 2.77 -18.27
CA ALA A 207 -34.14 1.37 -17.98
C ALA A 207 -34.82 0.44 -19.02
N GLU A 208 -36.08 0.61 -19.33
CA GLU A 208 -36.82 -0.18 -20.31
C GLU A 208 -36.21 -0.06 -21.74
N GLU A 209 -35.92 1.17 -22.18
CA GLU A 209 -35.41 1.42 -23.52
C GLU A 209 -33.93 1.03 -23.68
N SER A 210 -33.12 1.17 -22.63
CA SER A 210 -31.69 0.80 -22.67
C SER A 210 -31.43 -0.68 -22.46
N GLY A 211 -32.40 -1.41 -21.88
CA GLY A 211 -32.24 -2.80 -21.43
C GLY A 211 -31.34 -2.92 -20.21
N ALA A 212 -31.14 -1.86 -19.46
CA ALA A 212 -30.42 -1.86 -18.20
C ALA A 212 -31.17 -2.65 -17.11
N GLU A 213 -30.43 -3.22 -16.18
CA GLU A 213 -31.03 -3.95 -15.05
C GLU A 213 -31.69 -3.01 -14.03
N ASP A 214 -31.13 -1.81 -13.88
CA ASP A 214 -31.62 -0.77 -12.99
C ASP A 214 -31.23 0.63 -13.51
N ALA A 215 -32.02 1.64 -13.10
CA ALA A 215 -31.79 3.04 -13.41
C ALA A 215 -32.10 3.90 -12.19
N ILE A 216 -31.15 4.71 -11.76
CA ILE A 216 -31.32 5.61 -10.61
C ILE A 216 -30.91 7.03 -10.96
N PHE A 217 -31.63 8.02 -10.41
CA PHE A 217 -31.12 9.37 -10.42
C PHE A 217 -30.06 9.57 -9.35
N PHE A 218 -28.94 10.11 -9.77
CA PHE A 218 -27.81 10.36 -8.90
C PHE A 218 -27.12 11.67 -9.30
N ASP A 219 -27.43 12.72 -8.58
CA ASP A 219 -26.94 14.06 -8.88
C ASP A 219 -25.88 14.51 -7.89
N THR A 220 -24.96 15.35 -8.36
CA THR A 220 -23.98 16.05 -7.52
C THR A 220 -24.30 17.54 -7.52
N VAL A 221 -24.57 18.09 -6.35
CA VAL A 221 -24.96 19.49 -6.18
C VAL A 221 -24.10 20.17 -5.10
N GLN A 222 -24.05 21.49 -5.11
CA GLN A 222 -23.33 22.25 -4.07
C GLN A 222 -24.33 22.77 -3.03
N VAL A 223 -23.99 22.58 -1.76
CA VAL A 223 -24.65 23.14 -0.59
C VAL A 223 -23.62 23.80 0.32
N GLN A 224 -24.06 24.64 1.24
CA GLN A 224 -23.17 25.32 2.17
C GLN A 224 -23.52 24.96 3.61
N SER A 225 -22.51 24.76 4.45
CA SER A 225 -22.66 24.67 5.90
C SER A 225 -21.71 25.66 6.56
N GLY A 226 -22.27 26.65 7.24
CA GLY A 226 -21.46 27.78 7.75
C GLY A 226 -20.75 28.51 6.62
N ASP A 227 -19.43 28.52 6.66
CA ASP A 227 -18.53 29.15 5.66
C ASP A 227 -17.93 28.12 4.66
N VAL A 228 -18.32 26.85 4.76
CA VAL A 228 -17.78 25.75 3.94
C VAL A 228 -18.77 25.32 2.89
N ASN A 229 -18.34 25.23 1.64
CA ASN A 229 -19.07 24.58 0.57
C ASN A 229 -18.86 23.06 0.64
N LEU A 230 -19.96 22.32 0.56
CA LEU A 230 -19.98 20.87 0.51
C LEU A 230 -20.53 20.41 -0.84
N TYR A 231 -19.97 19.34 -1.39
CA TYR A 231 -20.59 18.62 -2.49
C TYR A 231 -21.57 17.59 -1.93
N ALA A 232 -22.83 17.75 -2.29
CA ALA A 232 -23.87 16.85 -1.88
C ALA A 232 -24.20 15.88 -3.01
N TYR A 233 -24.10 14.61 -2.71
CA TYR A 233 -24.60 13.53 -3.55
C TYR A 233 -26.05 13.33 -3.21
N VAL A 234 -26.91 13.28 -4.23
CA VAL A 234 -28.36 13.27 -4.07
C VAL A 234 -28.95 12.14 -4.90
N THR A 235 -29.61 11.21 -4.23
CA THR A 235 -30.39 10.13 -4.85
C THR A 235 -31.64 9.81 -4.04
N GLU A 236 -32.60 9.11 -4.62
CA GLU A 236 -33.82 8.72 -3.91
C GLU A 236 -33.53 7.62 -2.88
N ASP A 237 -32.72 6.63 -3.25
CA ASP A 237 -32.46 5.47 -2.40
C ASP A 237 -31.01 4.99 -2.57
N TYR A 238 -30.23 5.17 -1.52
CA TYR A 238 -28.85 4.69 -1.45
C TYR A 238 -28.71 3.15 -1.41
N GLN A 239 -29.79 2.40 -1.18
CA GLN A 239 -29.72 0.93 -1.24
C GLN A 239 -29.59 0.41 -2.68
N ARG A 240 -29.86 1.26 -3.67
CA ARG A 240 -29.72 0.96 -5.11
C ARG A 240 -28.35 1.33 -5.66
N THR A 241 -27.51 2.03 -4.90
CA THR A 241 -26.14 2.33 -5.30
C THR A 241 -25.27 1.09 -5.18
N LYS A 242 -24.27 0.96 -6.04
CA LYS A 242 -23.39 -0.23 -6.08
C LYS A 242 -22.13 -0.08 -5.24
N ASN A 243 -21.73 1.14 -4.89
CA ASN A 243 -20.52 1.38 -4.11
C ASN A 243 -20.79 1.40 -2.60
N ASP A 244 -20.83 0.22 -1.99
CA ASP A 244 -21.05 0.05 -0.53
C ASP A 244 -19.85 0.54 0.32
N SER A 245 -18.70 0.85 -0.28
CA SER A 245 -17.48 1.22 0.44
C SER A 245 -17.46 2.69 0.89
N ILE A 246 -18.40 3.51 0.43
CA ILE A 246 -18.45 4.94 0.70
C ILE A 246 -18.71 5.23 2.19
N VAL A 247 -19.66 4.57 2.82
CA VAL A 247 -19.93 4.76 4.25
C VAL A 247 -19.01 3.88 5.07
N TYR A 248 -18.01 4.47 5.72
CA TYR A 248 -17.08 3.74 6.59
C TYR A 248 -17.52 3.67 8.05
N SER A 249 -18.53 4.46 8.46
CA SER A 249 -19.09 4.43 9.81
C SER A 249 -20.56 4.89 9.79
N GLY A 250 -21.45 4.18 10.48
CA GLY A 250 -22.86 4.49 10.49
C GLY A 250 -23.60 3.91 9.28
N ARG A 251 -24.48 4.69 8.65
CA ARG A 251 -25.29 4.29 7.50
C ARG A 251 -25.57 5.47 6.57
N HIS A 252 -25.97 5.19 5.36
CA HIS A 252 -26.52 6.17 4.43
C HIS A 252 -27.79 6.84 4.99
N PRO A 253 -28.09 8.09 4.58
CA PRO A 253 -29.36 8.70 4.88
C PRO A 253 -30.50 7.94 4.19
N SER A 254 -31.64 7.82 4.88
CA SER A 254 -32.85 7.16 4.34
C SER A 254 -34.10 8.00 4.53
N LYS A 255 -33.97 9.15 5.18
CA LYS A 255 -35.09 10.08 5.43
C LYS A 255 -34.69 11.50 5.05
N ALA A 256 -35.71 12.31 4.80
CA ALA A 256 -35.53 13.70 4.39
C ALA A 256 -34.88 14.63 5.43
N ASP A 257 -34.70 14.19 6.67
CA ASP A 257 -34.05 14.92 7.76
C ASP A 257 -32.68 14.32 8.15
N GLU A 258 -32.22 13.36 7.36
CA GLU A 258 -30.94 12.66 7.58
C GLU A 258 -29.85 13.09 6.57
N ILE A 259 -28.60 13.01 6.99
CA ILE A 259 -27.43 13.33 6.18
C ILE A 259 -26.27 12.38 6.57
N ALA A 260 -25.49 11.95 5.61
CA ALA A 260 -24.15 11.47 5.91
C ALA A 260 -23.11 12.50 5.44
N ILE A 261 -22.02 12.67 6.18
CA ILE A 261 -21.02 13.71 5.89
C ILE A 261 -19.63 13.13 5.75
N GLY A 262 -18.79 13.78 4.96
CA GLY A 262 -17.39 13.42 4.83
C GLY A 262 -16.65 13.47 6.16
N GLY A 263 -15.70 12.57 6.37
CA GLY A 263 -14.93 12.50 7.61
C GLY A 263 -14.21 13.82 7.93
N LYS A 264 -13.73 14.53 6.92
CA LYS A 264 -13.11 15.85 7.08
C LYS A 264 -14.13 16.93 7.45
N SER A 265 -15.34 16.88 6.87
CA SER A 265 -16.45 17.75 7.25
C SER A 265 -16.80 17.55 8.73
N ALA A 266 -16.88 16.29 9.18
CA ALA A 266 -17.16 15.94 10.57
C ALA A 266 -16.10 16.52 11.53
N GLU A 267 -14.82 16.39 11.18
CA GLU A 267 -13.71 16.97 11.97
C GLU A 267 -13.76 18.49 11.96
N HIS A 268 -13.94 19.12 10.80
CA HIS A 268 -13.95 20.58 10.67
C HIS A 268 -15.07 21.22 11.51
N PHE A 269 -16.27 20.65 11.48
CA PHE A 269 -17.41 21.13 12.25
C PHE A 269 -17.45 20.60 13.70
N GLY A 270 -16.56 19.70 14.08
CA GLY A 270 -16.53 19.04 15.39
C GLY A 270 -17.79 18.20 15.65
N LYS A 271 -18.38 17.60 14.62
CA LYS A 271 -19.64 16.83 14.66
C LYS A 271 -19.41 15.34 14.59
N LYS A 272 -20.36 14.57 15.09
CA LYS A 272 -20.36 13.10 15.11
C LYS A 272 -21.70 12.57 14.66
N ILE A 273 -21.77 11.26 14.40
CA ILE A 273 -23.03 10.56 14.14
C ILE A 273 -24.00 10.80 15.30
N GLY A 274 -25.21 11.19 14.98
CA GLY A 274 -26.28 11.58 15.91
C GLY A 274 -26.39 13.09 16.17
N ASP A 275 -25.34 13.87 15.84
CA ASP A 275 -25.39 15.34 15.92
C ASP A 275 -26.19 15.92 14.76
N THR A 276 -26.50 17.22 14.86
CA THR A 276 -27.19 17.96 13.81
C THR A 276 -26.24 18.90 13.09
N ILE A 277 -26.36 18.98 11.77
CA ILE A 277 -25.67 19.95 10.91
C ILE A 277 -26.70 20.77 10.12
N THR A 278 -26.41 22.06 9.96
CA THR A 278 -27.29 22.98 9.22
C THR A 278 -26.73 23.16 7.80
N LEU A 279 -27.55 22.92 6.80
CA LEU A 279 -27.21 23.23 5.40
C LEU A 279 -27.95 24.50 4.97
N ASN A 280 -27.23 25.31 4.20
CA ASN A 280 -27.75 26.56 3.63
C ASN A 280 -27.65 26.49 2.11
N LYS A 281 -28.72 26.95 1.45
CA LYS A 281 -28.73 27.18 0.01
C LYS A 281 -29.76 28.29 -0.32
N ASP A 282 -29.32 29.27 -1.11
CA ASP A 282 -30.18 30.37 -1.60
C ASP A 282 -30.95 31.08 -0.48
N GLY A 283 -30.35 31.25 0.69
CA GLY A 283 -30.94 31.91 1.84
C GLY A 283 -31.89 31.07 2.69
N LYS A 284 -32.06 29.78 2.36
CA LYS A 284 -32.79 28.81 3.17
C LYS A 284 -31.82 27.98 3.98
N SER A 285 -32.21 27.63 5.21
CA SER A 285 -31.42 26.83 6.14
C SER A 285 -32.26 25.72 6.74
N TYR A 286 -31.71 24.49 6.74
CA TYR A 286 -32.37 23.34 7.32
C TYR A 286 -31.38 22.49 8.09
N ASP A 287 -31.87 21.89 9.16
CA ASP A 287 -31.10 21.05 10.05
C ASP A 287 -31.32 19.58 9.67
N TYR A 288 -30.19 18.84 9.61
CA TYR A 288 -30.14 17.41 9.29
C TYR A 288 -29.41 16.64 10.36
N GLN A 289 -29.91 15.45 10.71
CA GLN A 289 -29.23 14.54 11.63
C GLN A 289 -28.18 13.73 10.90
N ILE A 290 -26.97 13.70 11.44
CA ILE A 290 -25.86 12.93 10.87
C ILE A 290 -26.08 11.45 11.18
N THR A 291 -26.23 10.61 10.14
CA THR A 291 -26.43 9.17 10.24
C THR A 291 -25.22 8.35 9.88
N GLY A 292 -24.28 8.91 9.13
CA GLY A 292 -23.08 8.23 8.68
C GLY A 292 -21.91 9.16 8.39
N LEU A 293 -20.74 8.55 8.33
CA LEU A 293 -19.52 9.19 7.86
C LEU A 293 -19.08 8.52 6.58
N ILE A 294 -18.84 9.33 5.55
CA ILE A 294 -18.45 8.89 4.21
C ILE A 294 -17.00 9.20 3.90
N GLN A 295 -16.44 8.41 3.00
CA GLN A 295 -15.10 8.61 2.46
C GLN A 295 -15.16 8.76 0.95
N THR A 296 -14.62 9.84 0.44
CA THR A 296 -14.47 10.03 -1.01
C THR A 296 -13.14 10.74 -1.29
N SER A 297 -12.61 10.55 -2.50
CA SER A 297 -11.45 11.29 -2.97
C SER A 297 -11.84 12.65 -3.56
N MET A 298 -13.14 12.89 -3.75
CA MET A 298 -13.68 14.14 -4.30
C MET A 298 -13.61 15.23 -3.23
N ASP A 299 -13.39 16.46 -3.66
CA ASP A 299 -13.36 17.68 -2.81
C ASP A 299 -12.62 17.59 -1.48
N ASN A 300 -11.61 16.73 -1.44
CA ASN A 300 -10.82 16.52 -0.23
C ASN A 300 -11.66 16.15 1.01
N GLY A 301 -12.79 15.46 0.83
CA GLY A 301 -13.68 15.00 1.90
C GLY A 301 -14.60 16.09 2.49
N PHE A 302 -14.82 17.19 1.75
CA PHE A 302 -15.87 18.17 2.03
C PHE A 302 -17.13 17.85 1.23
N ASP A 303 -17.76 16.76 1.57
CA ASP A 303 -18.90 16.18 0.89
C ASP A 303 -19.95 15.67 1.87
N CYS A 304 -21.12 15.39 1.34
CA CYS A 304 -22.24 14.85 2.08
C CYS A 304 -23.21 14.09 1.17
N GLU A 305 -24.05 13.28 1.77
CA GLU A 305 -25.14 12.54 1.13
C GLU A 305 -26.48 13.02 1.63
N LEU A 306 -27.42 13.19 0.72
CA LEU A 306 -28.81 13.53 0.99
C LEU A 306 -29.73 12.67 0.13
N VAL A 307 -30.86 12.26 0.68
CA VAL A 307 -31.93 11.76 -0.17
C VAL A 307 -32.60 12.94 -0.91
N THR A 308 -33.16 12.67 -2.09
CA THR A 308 -33.82 13.68 -2.93
C THR A 308 -34.83 14.54 -2.14
N GLU A 309 -35.72 13.92 -1.38
CA GLU A 309 -36.69 14.63 -0.51
C GLU A 309 -35.96 15.54 0.53
N GLY A 310 -34.79 15.13 1.00
CA GLY A 310 -33.96 15.93 1.92
C GLY A 310 -33.44 17.19 1.24
N TYR A 311 -32.90 17.04 0.03
CA TYR A 311 -32.35 18.18 -0.72
C TYR A 311 -33.43 19.13 -1.20
N GLU A 312 -34.62 18.64 -1.54
CA GLU A 312 -35.80 19.47 -1.93
C GLU A 312 -36.25 20.45 -0.83
N LYS A 313 -35.96 20.16 0.45
CA LYS A 313 -36.24 21.13 1.54
C LYS A 313 -35.47 22.44 1.35
N VAL A 314 -34.20 22.36 0.96
CA VAL A 314 -33.36 23.55 0.71
C VAL A 314 -33.49 24.08 -0.71
N ASN A 315 -33.88 23.24 -1.67
CA ASN A 315 -34.12 23.62 -3.06
C ASN A 315 -35.38 22.97 -3.64
N PRO A 316 -36.58 23.52 -3.41
CA PRO A 316 -37.86 22.95 -3.87
C PRO A 316 -38.03 22.88 -5.38
N GLU A 317 -37.17 23.60 -6.15
CA GLU A 317 -37.19 23.58 -7.60
C GLU A 317 -36.23 22.54 -8.18
N PHE A 318 -35.57 21.77 -7.32
CA PHE A 318 -34.67 20.72 -7.76
C PHE A 318 -35.41 19.68 -8.61
N ARG A 319 -34.76 19.32 -9.69
CA ARG A 319 -35.13 18.18 -10.53
C ARG A 319 -33.90 17.37 -10.80
N PRO A 320 -33.93 16.07 -10.53
CA PRO A 320 -32.82 15.19 -10.88
C PRO A 320 -32.48 15.30 -12.37
N SER A 321 -31.19 15.28 -12.69
CA SER A 321 -30.73 15.49 -14.06
C SER A 321 -29.77 14.43 -14.56
N THR A 322 -29.17 13.69 -13.65
CA THR A 322 -28.20 12.65 -13.99
C THR A 322 -28.79 11.29 -13.65
N CYS A 323 -29.02 10.47 -14.66
CA CYS A 323 -29.50 9.11 -14.51
C CYS A 323 -28.37 8.12 -14.77
N LEU A 324 -28.13 7.23 -13.83
CA LEU A 324 -27.16 6.14 -13.91
C LEU A 324 -27.90 4.86 -14.30
N LEU A 325 -27.40 4.17 -15.33
CA LEU A 325 -27.96 2.93 -15.86
C LEU A 325 -26.94 1.80 -15.62
N TYR A 326 -27.41 0.71 -15.04
CA TYR A 326 -26.62 -0.44 -14.64
C TYR A 326 -26.94 -1.69 -15.46
#